data_dfeef2c546a4b188ceafd965e1c9d8c1
#
_entry.id   dfeef2c546a4b188ceafd965e1c9d8c1
#
_cell.length_a   1.000
_cell.length_b   1.000
_cell.length_c   1.000
_cell.angle_alpha   90.00
_cell.angle_beta   90.00
_cell.angle_gamma   90.00
#
_symmetry.space_group_name_H-M   'P 1'
#
loop_
_entity.id
_entity.type
_entity.pdbx_description
1 polymer ?
#
loop_
_entity_poly.entity_id
_entity_poly.type
_entity_poly.pdbx_seq_one_letter_code
_entity_poly.pdbx_strand_id
1 'polypeptide(L)'
;VEQHLVTLDAAVERLLEAGLATLSDDAVVDTLQRLEVSLRKAAAVGNRLVIEAVERSIPGNLACRSVNEFLIHTLRISGGDAAARVKRARKTVVWHNLSGDELEPALPDTAAALTAGAIGTDHVRAIAQVMRKIPHGTDTDHIDVAEHILADAARATTPEDVTTIGLHLLAHLAADGNAPDERDRKRMRGLRVGKQGADLMTPISGLLDPEARALLEPVLAKLARPGMNNPDDPDSPVGDVDSADLDRVALAKAAARDTRTAVQRNHDALKTGLRHLLSSGVLGSHRGLPVTAIITLSVRQIEEENGIVTTASGGILPISDALRMAEKSHPVLALFDHRGRPLHLGRAKRLATADQRLALIASSGGCTRPGCDAPASMTAVHHVREWRDGGRTDIDNLDLACDHCHALIHDGPGGWQTRTSPDDTDNAGRTAWTAPKHIDPGQKPRINRRHHLDELIAGALEHARARREAELREHHRRRSGACGATGGWHRQARDSDGGDNDSDGDRGGDVP
;
A
#
# COMPACT_ATOMS: atom_id res chain seq x y z
N VAL A 1 31.94 5.14 15.24
CA VAL A 1 30.92 4.74 14.27
C VAL A 1 30.95 5.70 13.08
N GLU A 2 30.80 7.01 13.31
CA GLU A 2 30.72 8.03 12.24
C GLU A 2 31.88 7.95 11.25
N GLN A 3 33.11 7.86 11.75
CA GLN A 3 34.30 7.75 10.91
C GLN A 3 34.29 6.49 10.01
N HIS A 4 33.71 5.38 10.49
CA HIS A 4 33.57 4.16 9.69
C HIS A 4 32.53 4.31 8.58
N LEU A 5 31.44 5.07 8.82
CA LEU A 5 30.46 5.39 7.80
C LEU A 5 31.06 6.29 6.71
N VAL A 6 31.79 7.33 7.10
CA VAL A 6 32.51 8.20 6.14
C VAL A 6 33.49 7.38 5.27
N THR A 7 34.20 6.44 5.88
CA THR A 7 35.11 5.55 5.13
C THR A 7 34.37 4.64 4.16
N LEU A 8 33.22 4.11 4.58
CA LEU A 8 32.35 3.26 3.73
C LEU A 8 31.82 4.07 2.54
N ASP A 9 31.27 5.27 2.79
CA ASP A 9 30.75 6.14 1.73
C ASP A 9 31.84 6.46 0.71
N ALA A 10 33.03 6.88 1.16
CA ALA A 10 34.16 7.15 0.27
C ALA A 10 34.64 5.91 -0.52
N ALA A 11 34.49 4.72 0.04
CA ALA A 11 34.82 3.50 -0.66
C ALA A 11 33.78 3.17 -1.75
N VAL A 12 32.49 3.36 -1.44
CA VAL A 12 31.40 3.18 -2.40
C VAL A 12 31.51 4.19 -3.54
N GLU A 13 31.73 5.47 -3.25
CA GLU A 13 31.93 6.52 -4.27
C GLU A 13 33.08 6.18 -5.23
N ARG A 14 34.21 5.75 -4.70
CA ARG A 14 35.34 5.32 -5.54
C ARG A 14 35.03 4.11 -6.41
N LEU A 15 34.20 3.17 -5.93
CA LEU A 15 33.75 2.04 -6.73
C LEU A 15 32.78 2.46 -7.84
N LEU A 16 31.94 3.46 -7.58
CA LEU A 16 31.03 4.04 -8.59
C LEU A 16 31.79 4.76 -9.71
N GLU A 17 32.92 5.40 -9.37
CA GLU A 17 33.79 6.11 -10.32
C GLU A 17 34.77 5.17 -11.05
N ALA A 18 34.93 3.92 -10.60
CA ALA A 18 35.88 2.99 -11.16
C ALA A 18 35.55 2.58 -12.58
N GLY A 19 36.55 2.54 -13.46
CA GLY A 19 36.42 2.14 -14.85
C GLY A 19 36.24 0.62 -14.97
N LEU A 20 35.04 0.09 -14.78
CA LEU A 20 34.77 -1.35 -14.80
C LEU A 20 35.00 -2.00 -16.18
N ALA A 21 34.92 -1.25 -17.27
CA ALA A 21 35.09 -1.75 -18.62
C ALA A 21 36.53 -2.30 -18.93
N THR A 22 37.48 -1.97 -18.08
CA THR A 22 38.87 -2.42 -18.22
C THR A 22 39.19 -3.70 -17.43
N LEU A 23 38.23 -4.18 -16.65
CA LEU A 23 38.40 -5.41 -15.88
C LEU A 23 38.33 -6.65 -16.77
N SER A 24 39.12 -7.69 -16.46
CA SER A 24 38.92 -9.01 -17.05
C SER A 24 37.63 -9.66 -16.51
N ASP A 25 37.10 -10.66 -17.22
CA ASP A 25 35.90 -11.39 -16.78
C ASP A 25 36.06 -11.96 -15.37
N ASP A 26 37.19 -12.56 -15.07
CA ASP A 26 37.50 -13.11 -13.74
C ASP A 26 37.51 -12.00 -12.66
N ALA A 27 38.07 -10.83 -12.98
CA ALA A 27 38.10 -9.72 -12.07
C ALA A 27 36.67 -9.12 -11.80
N VAL A 28 35.79 -9.16 -12.81
CA VAL A 28 34.39 -8.80 -12.65
C VAL A 28 33.67 -9.76 -11.70
N VAL A 29 33.87 -11.09 -11.89
CA VAL A 29 33.27 -12.12 -11.02
C VAL A 29 33.80 -12.00 -9.59
N ASP A 30 35.10 -11.84 -9.36
CA ASP A 30 35.67 -11.64 -8.02
C ASP A 30 35.12 -10.37 -7.35
N THR A 31 35.03 -9.29 -8.11
CA THR A 31 34.48 -8.02 -7.60
C THR A 31 33.03 -8.17 -7.18
N LEU A 32 32.18 -8.83 -7.97
CA LEU A 32 30.79 -9.12 -7.64
C LEU A 32 30.69 -9.94 -6.35
N GLN A 33 31.47 -11.01 -6.23
CA GLN A 33 31.46 -11.86 -5.02
C GLN A 33 31.90 -11.11 -3.78
N ARG A 34 32.95 -10.31 -3.84
CA ARG A 34 33.47 -9.53 -2.71
C ARG A 34 32.50 -8.40 -2.31
N LEU A 35 31.89 -7.76 -3.29
CA LEU A 35 30.87 -6.74 -3.02
C LEU A 35 29.66 -7.37 -2.33
N GLU A 36 29.18 -8.51 -2.81
CA GLU A 36 28.05 -9.23 -2.20
C GLU A 36 28.34 -9.62 -0.75
N VAL A 37 29.53 -10.13 -0.43
CA VAL A 37 29.95 -10.42 0.95
C VAL A 37 29.90 -9.16 1.82
N SER A 38 30.35 -8.02 1.29
CA SER A 38 30.31 -6.74 2.01
C SER A 38 28.88 -6.25 2.28
N LEU A 39 27.98 -6.39 1.31
CA LEU A 39 26.57 -6.05 1.44
C LEU A 39 25.86 -6.94 2.48
N ARG A 40 26.17 -8.24 2.50
CA ARG A 40 25.65 -9.18 3.50
C ARG A 40 26.10 -8.80 4.91
N LYS A 41 27.36 -8.44 5.11
CA LYS A 41 27.88 -7.94 6.39
C LYS A 41 27.21 -6.61 6.80
N ALA A 42 27.00 -5.70 5.85
CA ALA A 42 26.29 -4.45 6.11
C ALA A 42 24.84 -4.70 6.57
N ALA A 43 24.18 -5.72 6.01
CA ALA A 43 22.85 -6.14 6.48
C ALA A 43 22.85 -6.64 7.93
N ALA A 44 23.91 -7.35 8.36
CA ALA A 44 24.08 -7.78 9.74
C ALA A 44 24.25 -6.58 10.68
N VAL A 45 25.03 -5.56 10.29
CA VAL A 45 25.15 -4.29 11.04
C VAL A 45 23.78 -3.61 11.15
N GLY A 46 23.03 -3.53 10.05
CA GLY A 46 21.67 -2.98 10.06
C GLY A 46 20.72 -3.71 11.03
N ASN A 47 20.82 -5.04 11.14
CA ASN A 47 20.04 -5.81 12.11
C ASN A 47 20.39 -5.43 13.57
N ARG A 48 21.67 -5.23 13.88
CA ARG A 48 22.10 -4.79 15.22
C ARG A 48 21.55 -3.41 15.55
N LEU A 49 21.55 -2.47 14.60
CA LEU A 49 20.98 -1.13 14.80
C LEU A 49 19.46 -1.18 15.02
N VAL A 50 18.76 -2.14 14.40
CA VAL A 50 17.31 -2.34 14.65
C VAL A 50 17.07 -2.79 16.09
N ILE A 51 17.85 -3.75 16.61
CA ILE A 51 17.74 -4.21 18.01
C ILE A 51 18.10 -3.08 18.98
N GLU A 52 19.18 -2.35 18.75
CA GLU A 52 19.58 -1.21 19.55
C GLU A 52 18.47 -0.13 19.63
N ALA A 53 17.80 0.13 18.50
CA ALA A 53 16.66 1.06 18.49
C ALA A 53 15.47 0.55 19.33
N VAL A 54 15.25 -0.76 19.36
CA VAL A 54 14.20 -1.40 20.17
C VAL A 54 14.55 -1.30 21.65
N GLU A 55 15.75 -1.70 22.05
CA GLU A 55 16.21 -1.72 23.44
C GLU A 55 16.20 -0.34 24.08
N ARG A 56 16.58 0.67 23.31
CA ARG A 56 16.51 2.09 23.75
C ARG A 56 15.12 2.71 23.64
N SER A 57 14.11 1.95 23.26
CA SER A 57 12.74 2.46 23.06
C SER A 57 12.66 3.68 22.11
N ILE A 58 13.60 3.82 21.15
CA ILE A 58 13.66 4.95 20.22
C ILE A 58 12.34 5.12 19.45
N PRO A 59 11.69 4.07 18.91
CA PRO A 59 10.41 4.22 18.25
C PRO A 59 9.34 4.88 19.10
N GLY A 60 9.22 4.47 20.37
CA GLY A 60 8.27 5.06 21.33
C GLY A 60 8.58 6.53 21.63
N ASN A 61 9.86 6.85 21.86
CA ASN A 61 10.31 8.22 22.11
C ASN A 61 10.05 9.17 20.92
N LEU A 62 9.99 8.62 19.71
CA LEU A 62 9.66 9.33 18.47
C LEU A 62 8.19 9.22 18.07
N ALA A 63 7.31 8.81 18.99
CA ALA A 63 5.88 8.68 18.79
C ALA A 63 5.50 7.76 17.60
N CYS A 64 6.32 6.76 17.30
CA CYS A 64 6.01 5.73 16.31
C CYS A 64 5.25 4.56 16.96
N ARG A 65 4.20 4.05 16.30
CA ARG A 65 3.39 2.91 16.78
C ARG A 65 4.18 1.62 16.95
N SER A 66 5.24 1.51 16.17
CA SER A 66 6.04 0.28 16.11
C SER A 66 7.41 0.56 15.52
N VAL A 67 8.32 -0.40 15.73
CA VAL A 67 9.62 -0.40 15.05
C VAL A 67 9.47 -0.36 13.53
N ASN A 68 8.47 -1.04 12.98
CA ASN A 68 8.21 -1.01 11.53
C ASN A 68 7.90 0.41 11.05
N GLU A 69 7.01 1.13 11.74
CA GLU A 69 6.68 2.51 11.40
C GLU A 69 7.90 3.43 11.51
N PHE A 70 8.69 3.28 12.57
CA PHE A 70 9.95 3.99 12.75
C PHE A 70 10.89 3.78 11.55
N LEU A 71 11.12 2.53 11.14
CA LEU A 71 11.99 2.22 10.00
C LEU A 71 11.43 2.78 8.67
N ILE A 72 10.13 2.69 8.46
CA ILE A 72 9.49 3.24 7.25
C ILE A 72 9.75 4.75 7.14
N HIS A 73 9.53 5.49 8.21
CA HIS A 73 9.67 6.94 8.19
C HIS A 73 11.12 7.41 8.16
N THR A 74 12.00 6.75 8.93
CA THR A 74 13.41 7.13 9.04
C THR A 74 14.21 6.76 7.79
N LEU A 75 13.96 5.55 7.25
CA LEU A 75 14.73 5.02 6.13
C LEU A 75 14.00 5.15 4.77
N ARG A 76 12.73 5.57 4.76
CA ARG A 76 11.89 5.68 3.56
C ARG A 76 11.77 4.37 2.78
N ILE A 77 11.67 3.25 3.51
CA ILE A 77 11.55 1.91 2.95
C ILE A 77 10.09 1.43 2.97
N SER A 78 9.80 0.37 2.22
CA SER A 78 8.45 -0.22 2.22
C SER A 78 8.11 -0.88 3.55
N GLY A 79 6.82 -0.98 3.88
CA GLY A 79 6.36 -1.71 5.08
C GLY A 79 6.75 -3.19 5.07
N GLY A 80 6.85 -3.80 3.88
CA GLY A 80 7.33 -5.16 3.72
C GLY A 80 8.81 -5.32 4.07
N ASP A 81 9.65 -4.39 3.62
CA ASP A 81 11.09 -4.38 3.93
C ASP A 81 11.32 -4.09 5.42
N ALA A 82 10.62 -3.10 5.99
CA ALA A 82 10.70 -2.83 7.43
C ALA A 82 10.36 -4.07 8.26
N ALA A 83 9.25 -4.75 7.95
CA ALA A 83 8.85 -5.97 8.64
C ALA A 83 9.86 -7.12 8.46
N ALA A 84 10.47 -7.24 7.28
CA ALA A 84 11.51 -8.23 7.02
C ALA A 84 12.79 -7.97 7.84
N ARG A 85 13.22 -6.69 7.94
CA ARG A 85 14.38 -6.29 8.75
C ARG A 85 14.15 -6.56 10.24
N VAL A 86 12.98 -6.20 10.77
CA VAL A 86 12.64 -6.47 12.19
C VAL A 86 12.60 -7.96 12.48
N LYS A 87 11.97 -8.77 11.61
CA LYS A 87 11.92 -10.23 11.78
C LYS A 87 13.30 -10.87 11.76
N ARG A 88 14.15 -10.43 10.83
CA ARG A 88 15.52 -10.91 10.70
C ARG A 88 16.36 -10.53 11.92
N ALA A 89 16.33 -9.25 12.32
CA ALA A 89 17.06 -8.75 13.46
C ALA A 89 16.73 -9.55 14.75
N ARG A 90 15.45 -9.79 15.05
CA ARG A 90 15.01 -10.56 16.21
C ARG A 90 15.48 -12.01 16.22
N LYS A 91 15.88 -12.56 15.07
CA LYS A 91 16.33 -13.96 14.97
C LYS A 91 17.84 -14.10 14.94
N THR A 92 18.56 -13.08 14.50
CA THR A 92 20.00 -13.17 14.20
C THR A 92 20.86 -12.21 15.04
N VAL A 93 20.28 -11.51 16.01
CA VAL A 93 21.05 -10.58 16.88
C VAL A 93 20.83 -10.97 18.34
N VAL A 94 21.87 -10.87 19.11
CA VAL A 94 21.82 -10.91 20.57
C VAL A 94 21.03 -9.69 21.07
N TRP A 95 20.18 -9.89 22.04
CA TRP A 95 19.42 -8.83 22.69
C TRP A 95 19.32 -9.08 24.19
N HIS A 96 18.90 -8.05 24.94
CA HIS A 96 18.85 -8.14 26.38
C HIS A 96 17.42 -8.29 26.88
N ASN A 97 17.23 -9.12 27.91
CA ASN A 97 15.96 -9.19 28.62
C ASN A 97 15.75 -7.98 29.54
N LEU A 98 14.60 -7.90 30.20
CA LEU A 98 14.29 -6.82 31.14
C LEU A 98 15.23 -6.77 32.36
N SER A 99 15.92 -7.87 32.66
CA SER A 99 16.92 -7.95 33.73
C SER A 99 18.32 -7.53 33.28
N GLY A 100 18.53 -7.32 31.99
CA GLY A 100 19.82 -6.96 31.39
C GLY A 100 20.68 -8.17 31.00
N ASP A 101 20.15 -9.40 31.08
CA ASP A 101 20.89 -10.59 30.66
C ASP A 101 20.86 -10.71 29.14
N GLU A 102 21.99 -11.11 28.56
CA GLU A 102 22.11 -11.40 27.14
C GLU A 102 21.29 -12.64 26.76
N LEU A 103 20.47 -12.51 25.72
CA LEU A 103 19.76 -13.61 25.08
C LEU A 103 20.41 -13.92 23.75
N GLU A 104 20.83 -15.16 23.57
CA GLU A 104 21.40 -15.61 22.30
C GLU A 104 20.40 -15.44 21.13
N PRO A 105 20.91 -15.29 19.90
CA PRO A 105 20.05 -15.27 18.73
C PRO A 105 19.18 -16.53 18.67
N ALA A 106 17.92 -16.38 18.26
CA ALA A 106 17.03 -17.53 18.08
C ALA A 106 17.49 -18.49 16.96
N LEU A 107 18.42 -18.04 16.11
CA LEU A 107 19.07 -18.82 15.04
C LEU A 107 20.58 -18.50 15.07
N PRO A 108 21.35 -19.15 15.98
CA PRO A 108 22.76 -18.80 16.24
C PRO A 108 23.68 -19.11 15.06
N ASP A 109 23.54 -20.27 14.41
CA ASP A 109 24.37 -20.66 13.26
C ASP A 109 24.08 -19.78 12.02
N THR A 110 22.80 -19.46 11.82
CA THR A 110 22.35 -18.51 10.78
C THR A 110 22.89 -17.10 11.04
N ALA A 111 22.91 -16.66 12.30
CA ALA A 111 23.46 -15.37 12.72
C ALA A 111 24.96 -15.28 12.47
N ALA A 112 25.70 -16.34 12.82
CA ALA A 112 27.13 -16.45 12.58
C ALA A 112 27.44 -16.42 11.05
N ALA A 113 26.69 -17.18 10.25
CA ALA A 113 26.85 -17.22 8.81
C ALA A 113 26.55 -15.86 8.13
N LEU A 114 25.51 -15.15 8.59
CA LEU A 114 25.18 -13.81 8.10
C LEU A 114 26.25 -12.79 8.47
N THR A 115 26.74 -12.82 9.71
CA THR A 115 27.79 -11.91 10.20
C THR A 115 29.10 -12.12 9.48
N ALA A 116 29.44 -13.36 9.14
CA ALA A 116 30.57 -13.68 8.28
C ALA A 116 30.41 -13.23 6.83
N GLY A 117 29.18 -12.89 6.40
CA GLY A 117 28.85 -12.56 5.02
C GLY A 117 28.72 -13.79 4.11
N ALA A 118 28.72 -14.99 4.68
CA ALA A 118 28.61 -16.22 3.92
C ALA A 118 27.21 -16.41 3.32
N ILE A 119 26.17 -15.95 4.01
CA ILE A 119 24.77 -16.00 3.56
C ILE A 119 24.14 -14.62 3.46
N GLY A 120 23.12 -14.48 2.60
CA GLY A 120 22.37 -13.24 2.43
C GLY A 120 21.05 -13.22 3.20
N THR A 121 20.34 -12.10 3.13
CA THR A 121 19.07 -11.88 3.83
C THR A 121 17.95 -12.83 3.40
N ASP A 122 18.01 -13.30 2.15
CA ASP A 122 17.03 -14.24 1.59
C ASP A 122 17.24 -15.65 2.13
N HIS A 123 18.50 -16.06 2.34
CA HIS A 123 18.82 -17.31 3.05
C HIS A 123 18.27 -17.31 4.48
N VAL A 124 18.49 -16.22 5.23
CA VAL A 124 17.91 -16.07 6.58
C VAL A 124 16.39 -16.19 6.55
N ARG A 125 15.74 -15.61 5.52
CA ARG A 125 14.29 -15.71 5.35
C ARG A 125 13.86 -17.15 5.09
N ALA A 126 14.54 -17.87 4.20
CA ALA A 126 14.27 -19.27 3.85
C ALA A 126 14.41 -20.16 5.10
N ILE A 127 15.54 -20.09 5.80
CA ILE A 127 15.78 -20.82 7.05
C ILE A 127 14.67 -20.53 8.07
N ALA A 128 14.39 -19.25 8.34
CA ALA A 128 13.38 -18.87 9.31
C ALA A 128 11.96 -19.33 8.94
N GLN A 129 11.66 -19.50 7.64
CA GLN A 129 10.38 -20.05 7.17
C GLN A 129 10.28 -21.54 7.43
N VAL A 130 11.36 -22.30 7.22
CA VAL A 130 11.42 -23.73 7.52
C VAL A 130 11.31 -23.96 9.02
N MET A 131 12.16 -23.31 9.83
CA MET A 131 12.19 -23.43 11.29
C MET A 131 10.84 -23.14 11.92
N ARG A 132 10.09 -22.19 11.37
CA ARG A 132 8.73 -21.90 11.85
C ARG A 132 7.74 -23.05 11.63
N LYS A 133 7.99 -23.93 10.66
CA LYS A 133 7.12 -25.06 10.33
C LYS A 133 7.45 -26.31 11.15
N ILE A 134 8.57 -26.33 11.86
CA ILE A 134 8.92 -27.43 12.76
C ILE A 134 7.81 -27.56 13.83
N PRO A 135 7.27 -28.78 14.05
CA PRO A 135 6.23 -29.03 15.05
C PRO A 135 6.67 -28.62 16.45
N HIS A 136 5.72 -28.12 17.25
CA HIS A 136 6.01 -27.63 18.62
C HIS A 136 6.56 -28.72 19.56
N GLY A 137 6.16 -29.97 19.35
CA GLY A 137 6.60 -31.11 20.18
C GLY A 137 7.98 -31.66 19.81
N THR A 138 8.67 -31.06 18.82
CA THR A 138 10.02 -31.50 18.43
C THR A 138 11.02 -31.17 19.54
N ASP A 139 11.89 -32.11 19.86
CA ASP A 139 12.96 -31.94 20.84
C ASP A 139 13.89 -30.78 20.45
N THR A 140 14.36 -30.04 21.47
CA THR A 140 15.25 -28.87 21.26
C THR A 140 16.51 -29.27 20.51
N ASP A 141 17.13 -30.41 20.83
CA ASP A 141 18.33 -30.88 20.13
C ASP A 141 18.07 -31.09 18.64
N HIS A 142 16.91 -31.62 18.27
CA HIS A 142 16.52 -31.74 16.85
C HIS A 142 16.27 -30.38 16.15
N ILE A 143 15.76 -29.40 16.91
CA ILE A 143 15.56 -28.04 16.39
C ILE A 143 16.91 -27.38 16.10
N ASP A 144 17.86 -27.51 17.02
CA ASP A 144 19.21 -26.93 16.87
C ASP A 144 19.98 -27.60 15.73
N VAL A 145 19.89 -28.93 15.62
CA VAL A 145 20.48 -29.68 14.47
C VAL A 145 19.83 -29.28 13.17
N ALA A 146 18.53 -29.06 13.14
CA ALA A 146 17.83 -28.60 11.94
C ALA A 146 18.29 -27.21 11.50
N GLU A 147 18.46 -26.27 12.44
CA GLU A 147 19.01 -24.95 12.14
C GLU A 147 20.44 -25.03 11.62
N HIS A 148 21.29 -25.83 12.26
CA HIS A 148 22.67 -26.05 11.84
C HIS A 148 22.76 -26.58 10.41
N ILE A 149 22.01 -27.62 10.07
CA ILE A 149 21.97 -28.21 8.73
C ILE A 149 21.57 -27.16 7.67
N LEU A 150 20.53 -26.36 7.98
CA LEU A 150 20.05 -25.35 7.04
C LEU A 150 21.03 -24.20 6.89
N ALA A 151 21.68 -23.77 7.96
CA ALA A 151 22.68 -22.72 7.94
C ALA A 151 23.95 -23.14 7.18
N ASP A 152 24.37 -24.40 7.34
CA ASP A 152 25.52 -24.94 6.62
C ASP A 152 25.21 -25.09 5.11
N ALA A 153 24.05 -25.66 4.77
CA ALA A 153 23.59 -25.73 3.37
C ALA A 153 23.53 -24.35 2.71
N ALA A 154 23.05 -23.33 3.43
CA ALA A 154 22.93 -21.95 2.93
C ALA A 154 24.28 -21.31 2.56
N ARG A 155 25.39 -21.79 3.11
CA ARG A 155 26.74 -21.31 2.75
C ARG A 155 27.17 -21.70 1.35
N ALA A 156 26.58 -22.78 0.81
CA ALA A 156 27.00 -23.39 -0.46
C ALA A 156 25.88 -23.38 -1.53
N THR A 157 24.64 -23.08 -1.17
CA THR A 157 23.50 -23.23 -2.09
C THR A 157 22.63 -21.97 -2.11
N THR A 158 21.62 -21.94 -3.00
CA THR A 158 20.67 -20.83 -3.12
C THR A 158 19.58 -20.86 -2.01
N PRO A 159 18.87 -19.75 -1.76
CA PRO A 159 17.73 -19.76 -0.83
C PRO A 159 16.61 -20.73 -1.20
N GLU A 160 16.43 -21.01 -2.50
CA GLU A 160 15.48 -21.98 -3.04
C GLU A 160 15.90 -23.41 -2.68
N ASP A 161 17.19 -23.72 -2.79
CA ASP A 161 17.73 -25.03 -2.39
C ASP A 161 17.61 -25.26 -0.90
N VAL A 162 17.88 -24.23 -0.07
CA VAL A 162 17.67 -24.28 1.37
C VAL A 162 16.20 -24.58 1.71
N THR A 163 15.27 -24.00 0.95
CA THR A 163 13.83 -24.30 1.13
C THR A 163 13.52 -25.75 0.78
N THR A 164 14.10 -26.29 -0.27
CA THR A 164 13.91 -27.67 -0.70
C THR A 164 14.49 -28.66 0.34
N ILE A 165 15.71 -28.41 0.80
CA ILE A 165 16.34 -29.19 1.89
C ILE A 165 15.46 -29.15 3.14
N GLY A 166 14.93 -27.96 3.48
CA GLY A 166 14.02 -27.77 4.61
C GLY A 166 12.71 -28.55 4.49
N LEU A 167 12.14 -28.72 3.30
CA LEU A 167 10.96 -29.56 3.10
C LEU A 167 11.25 -31.04 3.39
N HIS A 168 12.40 -31.55 2.95
CA HIS A 168 12.84 -32.92 3.27
C HIS A 168 13.08 -33.11 4.75
N LEU A 169 13.70 -32.15 5.41
CA LEU A 169 13.93 -32.17 6.86
C LEU A 169 12.60 -32.18 7.64
N LEU A 170 11.63 -31.34 7.27
CA LEU A 170 10.31 -31.33 7.88
C LEU A 170 9.56 -32.66 7.68
N ALA A 171 9.69 -33.29 6.50
CA ALA A 171 9.09 -34.58 6.23
C ALA A 171 9.72 -35.67 7.11
N HIS A 172 11.04 -35.64 7.32
CA HIS A 172 11.73 -36.56 8.22
C HIS A 172 11.27 -36.41 9.69
N LEU A 173 11.24 -35.17 10.19
CA LEU A 173 10.74 -34.90 11.54
C LEU A 173 9.26 -35.33 11.73
N ALA A 174 8.42 -35.19 10.70
CA ALA A 174 7.03 -35.64 10.76
C ALA A 174 6.90 -37.17 10.78
N ALA A 175 7.79 -37.90 10.09
CA ALA A 175 7.80 -39.36 10.07
C ALA A 175 8.10 -39.97 11.45
N ASP A 176 8.86 -39.25 12.28
CA ASP A 176 9.18 -39.66 13.67
C ASP A 176 8.05 -39.44 14.68
N GLY A 177 6.82 -39.21 14.20
CA GLY A 177 5.63 -39.04 15.06
C GLY A 177 5.37 -37.62 15.54
N ASN A 178 6.17 -36.64 15.09
CA ASN A 178 6.01 -35.22 15.41
C ASN A 178 5.03 -34.51 14.46
N ALA A 179 3.81 -35.02 14.31
CA ALA A 179 2.77 -34.37 13.53
C ALA A 179 2.30 -33.06 14.19
N PRO A 180 1.94 -32.01 13.40
CA PRO A 180 1.47 -30.74 13.94
C PRO A 180 0.27 -30.92 14.87
N ASP A 181 0.38 -30.46 16.11
CA ASP A 181 -0.68 -30.51 17.12
C ASP A 181 -1.65 -29.30 17.05
N GLU A 182 -2.55 -29.18 18.03
CA GLU A 182 -3.48 -28.04 18.09
C GLU A 182 -2.75 -26.69 18.28
N ARG A 183 -1.62 -26.66 19.00
CA ARG A 183 -0.84 -25.42 19.19
C ARG A 183 -0.19 -24.99 17.89
N ASP A 184 0.30 -25.94 17.09
CA ASP A 184 0.87 -25.67 15.77
C ASP A 184 -0.20 -25.15 14.82
N ARG A 185 -1.40 -25.74 14.80
CA ARG A 185 -2.53 -25.23 14.00
C ARG A 185 -2.93 -23.83 14.42
N LYS A 186 -3.03 -23.55 15.73
CA LYS A 186 -3.32 -22.21 16.26
C LYS A 186 -2.26 -21.18 15.85
N ARG A 187 -0.99 -21.57 15.83
CA ARG A 187 0.14 -20.72 15.42
C ARG A 187 0.15 -20.45 13.92
N MET A 188 -0.17 -21.44 13.11
CA MET A 188 -0.06 -21.37 11.64
C MET A 188 -1.30 -20.79 10.97
N ARG A 189 -2.50 -20.89 11.60
CA ARG A 189 -3.72 -20.36 11.02
C ARG A 189 -3.64 -18.86 10.77
N GLY A 190 -4.22 -18.40 9.70
CA GLY A 190 -4.30 -16.98 9.40
C GLY A 190 -4.87 -16.73 8.02
N LEU A 191 -5.48 -15.58 7.86
CA LEU A 191 -5.98 -15.07 6.58
C LEU A 191 -5.36 -13.70 6.36
N ARG A 192 -4.74 -13.51 5.21
CA ARG A 192 -4.15 -12.25 4.79
C ARG A 192 -4.84 -11.75 3.53
N VAL A 193 -5.39 -10.57 3.62
CA VAL A 193 -5.84 -9.78 2.46
C VAL A 193 -4.68 -8.86 2.10
N GLY A 194 -4.15 -9.00 0.89
CA GLY A 194 -3.02 -8.22 0.39
C GLY A 194 -3.45 -6.81 -0.04
N LYS A 195 -2.50 -6.06 -0.60
CA LYS A 195 -2.82 -4.79 -1.24
C LYS A 195 -3.44 -5.04 -2.61
N GLN A 196 -4.40 -4.20 -2.98
CA GLN A 196 -4.99 -4.22 -4.31
C GLN A 196 -3.94 -3.86 -5.36
N GLY A 197 -3.87 -4.63 -6.44
CA GLY A 197 -2.97 -4.41 -7.56
C GLY A 197 -3.48 -3.34 -8.53
N ALA A 198 -2.68 -3.01 -9.54
CA ALA A 198 -3.07 -2.10 -10.61
C ALA A 198 -4.20 -2.67 -11.49
N ASP A 199 -4.36 -3.98 -11.50
CA ASP A 199 -5.45 -4.73 -12.13
C ASP A 199 -6.74 -4.73 -11.29
N LEU A 200 -6.77 -4.00 -10.19
CA LEU A 200 -7.84 -3.93 -9.19
C LEU A 200 -8.11 -5.25 -8.45
N MET A 201 -7.26 -6.27 -8.65
CA MET A 201 -7.37 -7.52 -7.92
C MET A 201 -6.65 -7.46 -6.57
N THR A 202 -7.21 -8.18 -5.59
CA THR A 202 -6.64 -8.24 -4.24
C THR A 202 -6.26 -9.68 -3.93
N PRO A 203 -4.96 -9.99 -3.72
CA PRO A 203 -4.55 -11.35 -3.37
C PRO A 203 -4.99 -11.71 -1.95
N ILE A 204 -5.55 -12.91 -1.80
CA ILE A 204 -5.87 -13.53 -0.51
C ILE A 204 -4.99 -14.75 -0.33
N SER A 205 -4.37 -14.89 0.83
CA SER A 205 -3.51 -16.03 1.17
C SER A 205 -3.62 -16.37 2.66
N GLY A 206 -3.44 -17.64 2.97
CA GLY A 206 -3.48 -18.05 4.37
C GLY A 206 -3.67 -19.55 4.53
N LEU A 207 -3.82 -19.97 5.78
CA LEU A 207 -4.10 -21.35 6.18
C LEU A 207 -5.36 -21.34 7.06
N LEU A 208 -6.32 -22.12 6.67
CA LEU A 208 -7.53 -22.38 7.46
C LEU A 208 -7.27 -23.52 8.42
N ASP A 209 -7.70 -23.40 9.66
CA ASP A 209 -7.78 -24.53 10.56
C ASP A 209 -8.96 -25.46 10.15
N PRO A 210 -9.03 -26.69 10.70
CA PRO A 210 -10.07 -27.64 10.33
C PRO A 210 -11.49 -27.12 10.53
N GLU A 211 -11.75 -26.32 11.56
CA GLU A 211 -13.06 -25.74 11.83
C GLU A 211 -13.45 -24.72 10.74
N ALA A 212 -12.56 -23.76 10.46
CA ALA A 212 -12.81 -22.75 9.42
C ALA A 212 -13.01 -23.40 8.05
N ARG A 213 -12.28 -24.49 7.74
CA ARG A 213 -12.48 -25.27 6.53
C ARG A 213 -13.86 -25.93 6.52
N ALA A 214 -14.26 -26.59 7.61
CA ALA A 214 -15.54 -27.26 7.74
C ALA A 214 -16.73 -26.29 7.62
N LEU A 215 -16.56 -25.02 8.02
CA LEU A 215 -17.56 -23.98 7.84
C LEU A 215 -17.58 -23.42 6.41
N LEU A 216 -16.43 -23.30 5.75
CA LEU A 216 -16.33 -22.77 4.40
C LEU A 216 -16.83 -23.75 3.33
N GLU A 217 -16.48 -25.03 3.44
CA GLU A 217 -16.82 -26.05 2.42
C GLU A 217 -18.33 -26.14 2.11
N PRO A 218 -19.26 -26.18 3.08
CA PRO A 218 -20.70 -26.21 2.80
C PRO A 218 -21.20 -24.96 2.08
N VAL A 219 -20.65 -23.79 2.41
CA VAL A 219 -20.99 -22.53 1.73
C VAL A 219 -20.58 -22.59 0.27
N LEU A 220 -19.33 -23.01 0.00
CA LEU A 220 -18.87 -23.19 -1.38
C LEU A 220 -19.65 -24.29 -2.11
N ALA A 221 -19.89 -25.44 -1.48
CA ALA A 221 -20.64 -26.53 -2.07
C ALA A 221 -22.05 -26.11 -2.50
N LYS A 222 -22.69 -25.23 -1.72
CA LYS A 222 -24.04 -24.74 -2.02
C LYS A 222 -24.02 -23.63 -3.10
N LEU A 223 -23.17 -22.64 -2.94
CA LEU A 223 -23.22 -21.44 -3.78
C LEU A 223 -22.35 -21.51 -5.04
N ALA A 224 -21.34 -22.41 -5.10
CA ALA A 224 -20.43 -22.55 -6.23
C ALA A 224 -20.86 -23.64 -7.24
N ARG A 225 -22.09 -24.12 -7.17
CA ARG A 225 -22.60 -25.09 -8.14
C ARG A 225 -22.59 -24.53 -9.56
N PRO A 226 -22.26 -25.34 -10.58
CA PRO A 226 -22.34 -24.91 -11.98
C PRO A 226 -23.71 -24.32 -12.30
N GLY A 227 -23.71 -23.19 -12.99
CA GLY A 227 -24.91 -22.47 -13.37
C GLY A 227 -25.57 -21.60 -12.30
N MET A 228 -25.09 -21.67 -11.04
CA MET A 228 -25.58 -20.82 -9.94
C MET A 228 -24.74 -19.55 -9.77
N ASN A 229 -25.40 -18.45 -9.38
CA ASN A 229 -24.74 -17.20 -8.99
C ASN A 229 -23.70 -16.71 -10.03
N ASN A 230 -23.97 -16.91 -11.32
CA ASN A 230 -23.09 -16.44 -12.38
C ASN A 230 -23.36 -14.95 -12.66
N PRO A 231 -22.42 -14.03 -12.37
CA PRO A 231 -22.64 -12.61 -12.63
C PRO A 231 -22.72 -12.27 -14.12
N ASP A 232 -22.19 -13.13 -14.99
CA ASP A 232 -22.12 -12.91 -16.43
C ASP A 232 -23.30 -13.57 -17.19
N ASP A 233 -24.16 -14.31 -16.50
CA ASP A 233 -25.37 -14.91 -17.05
C ASP A 233 -26.61 -14.37 -16.34
N PRO A 234 -27.37 -13.44 -16.95
CA PRO A 234 -28.58 -12.87 -16.34
C PRO A 234 -29.67 -13.89 -16.03
N ASP A 235 -29.65 -15.03 -16.72
CA ASP A 235 -30.57 -16.13 -16.49
C ASP A 235 -30.09 -17.15 -15.46
N SER A 236 -28.93 -16.87 -14.83
CA SER A 236 -28.38 -17.74 -13.78
C SER A 236 -29.23 -17.67 -12.51
N PRO A 237 -29.73 -18.80 -12.01
CA PRO A 237 -30.44 -18.81 -10.74
C PRO A 237 -29.60 -18.30 -9.58
N VAL A 238 -30.24 -17.54 -8.71
CA VAL A 238 -29.60 -16.94 -7.52
C VAL A 238 -30.30 -17.45 -6.27
N GLY A 239 -29.56 -17.70 -5.19
CA GLY A 239 -30.12 -18.07 -3.89
C GLY A 239 -29.98 -19.57 -3.57
N ASP A 240 -31.06 -20.16 -3.02
CA ASP A 240 -31.04 -21.55 -2.54
C ASP A 240 -31.25 -22.56 -3.67
N VAL A 241 -30.21 -23.31 -3.99
CA VAL A 241 -30.23 -24.36 -5.00
C VAL A 241 -31.15 -25.53 -4.64
N ASP A 242 -31.46 -25.70 -3.38
CA ASP A 242 -32.33 -26.77 -2.86
C ASP A 242 -33.76 -26.26 -2.61
N SER A 243 -34.08 -25.02 -2.98
CA SER A 243 -35.43 -24.46 -2.91
C SER A 243 -36.37 -25.28 -3.78
N ALA A 244 -37.57 -25.55 -3.25
CA ALA A 244 -38.63 -26.20 -4.00
C ALA A 244 -39.11 -25.38 -5.21
N ASP A 245 -38.92 -24.06 -5.15
CA ASP A 245 -39.32 -23.11 -6.19
C ASP A 245 -38.26 -22.94 -7.30
N LEU A 246 -37.09 -23.59 -7.16
CA LEU A 246 -36.03 -23.47 -8.15
C LEU A 246 -36.37 -24.25 -9.42
N ASP A 247 -36.42 -23.57 -10.56
CA ASP A 247 -36.54 -24.21 -11.86
C ASP A 247 -35.27 -25.01 -12.19
N ARG A 248 -35.37 -26.32 -11.99
CA ARG A 248 -34.29 -27.28 -12.28
C ARG A 248 -33.89 -27.33 -13.74
N VAL A 249 -34.82 -27.03 -14.65
CA VAL A 249 -34.57 -26.99 -16.11
C VAL A 249 -33.75 -25.73 -16.42
N ALA A 250 -34.13 -24.60 -15.84
CA ALA A 250 -33.34 -23.36 -15.95
C ALA A 250 -31.93 -23.53 -15.38
N LEU A 251 -31.79 -24.18 -14.22
CA LEU A 251 -30.49 -24.49 -13.64
C LEU A 251 -29.64 -25.38 -14.56
N ALA A 252 -30.20 -26.43 -15.13
CA ALA A 252 -29.48 -27.32 -16.04
C ALA A 252 -29.01 -26.58 -17.31
N LYS A 253 -29.84 -25.70 -17.86
CA LYS A 253 -29.47 -24.83 -18.98
C LYS A 253 -28.37 -23.84 -18.61
N ALA A 254 -28.46 -23.20 -17.45
CA ALA A 254 -27.45 -22.30 -16.94
C ALA A 254 -26.11 -23.03 -16.68
N ALA A 255 -26.15 -24.24 -16.11
CA ALA A 255 -24.98 -25.07 -15.91
C ALA A 255 -24.28 -25.47 -17.22
N ALA A 256 -25.05 -25.74 -18.28
CA ALA A 256 -24.51 -26.05 -19.60
C ALA A 256 -23.83 -24.84 -20.27
N ARG A 257 -24.24 -23.62 -19.94
CA ARG A 257 -23.62 -22.37 -20.42
C ARG A 257 -22.47 -21.88 -19.53
N ASP A 258 -22.33 -22.42 -18.32
CA ASP A 258 -21.35 -21.96 -17.34
C ASP A 258 -19.91 -22.34 -17.72
N THR A 259 -19.18 -21.39 -18.29
CA THR A 259 -17.79 -21.57 -18.70
C THR A 259 -16.77 -21.28 -17.58
N ARG A 260 -17.24 -20.88 -16.39
CA ARG A 260 -16.36 -20.57 -15.25
C ARG A 260 -15.65 -21.82 -14.74
N THR A 261 -14.38 -21.66 -14.39
CA THR A 261 -13.63 -22.67 -13.64
C THR A 261 -14.18 -22.85 -12.23
N ALA A 262 -13.87 -23.95 -11.58
CA ALA A 262 -14.24 -24.16 -10.16
C ALA A 262 -13.71 -23.04 -9.24
N VAL A 263 -12.52 -22.54 -9.52
CA VAL A 263 -11.91 -21.44 -8.74
C VAL A 263 -12.71 -20.15 -8.89
N GLN A 264 -13.16 -19.82 -10.10
CA GLN A 264 -14.01 -18.65 -10.35
C GLN A 264 -15.38 -18.79 -9.67
N ARG A 265 -15.99 -19.98 -9.75
CA ARG A 265 -17.26 -20.24 -9.04
C ARG A 265 -17.11 -20.11 -7.51
N ASN A 266 -16.00 -20.57 -6.94
CA ASN A 266 -15.72 -20.40 -5.51
C ASN A 266 -15.59 -18.92 -5.12
N HIS A 267 -14.96 -18.10 -5.97
CA HIS A 267 -14.89 -16.66 -5.78
C HIS A 267 -16.28 -16.03 -5.75
N ASP A 268 -17.15 -16.36 -6.73
CA ASP A 268 -18.49 -15.80 -6.82
C ASP A 268 -19.40 -16.30 -5.67
N ALA A 269 -19.20 -17.54 -5.23
CA ALA A 269 -19.86 -18.11 -4.05
C ALA A 269 -19.48 -17.34 -2.76
N LEU A 270 -18.19 -17.07 -2.55
CA LEU A 270 -17.73 -16.27 -1.43
C LEU A 270 -18.31 -14.86 -1.46
N LYS A 271 -18.31 -14.21 -2.63
CA LYS A 271 -18.91 -12.89 -2.85
C LYS A 271 -20.40 -12.88 -2.51
N THR A 272 -21.14 -13.91 -2.93
CA THR A 272 -22.57 -14.08 -2.63
C THR A 272 -22.80 -14.30 -1.13
N GLY A 273 -22.03 -15.16 -0.49
CA GLY A 273 -22.11 -15.41 0.96
C GLY A 273 -21.84 -14.13 1.77
N LEU A 274 -20.84 -13.34 1.40
CA LEU A 274 -20.55 -12.05 2.04
C LEU A 274 -21.70 -11.04 1.85
N ARG A 275 -22.32 -10.99 0.67
CA ARG A 275 -23.52 -10.15 0.44
C ARG A 275 -24.66 -10.54 1.37
N HIS A 276 -24.97 -11.83 1.49
CA HIS A 276 -26.00 -12.31 2.42
C HIS A 276 -25.68 -11.95 3.87
N LEU A 277 -24.43 -12.10 4.30
CA LEU A 277 -24.00 -11.74 5.65
C LEU A 277 -24.18 -10.24 5.91
N LEU A 278 -23.76 -9.38 4.99
CA LEU A 278 -23.91 -7.92 5.14
C LEU A 278 -25.39 -7.49 5.10
N SER A 279 -26.21 -8.09 4.25
CA SER A 279 -27.65 -7.76 4.13
C SER A 279 -28.47 -8.28 5.31
N SER A 280 -28.01 -9.28 6.04
CA SER A 280 -28.72 -9.86 7.20
C SER A 280 -28.81 -8.91 8.40
N GLY A 281 -27.97 -7.90 8.48
CA GLY A 281 -27.88 -6.98 9.62
C GLY A 281 -27.32 -7.61 10.92
N VAL A 282 -27.00 -8.91 10.93
CA VAL A 282 -26.52 -9.65 12.12
C VAL A 282 -25.22 -9.06 12.66
N LEU A 283 -24.39 -8.44 11.81
CA LEU A 283 -23.12 -7.82 12.21
C LEU A 283 -23.30 -6.51 13.00
N GLY A 284 -24.51 -6.00 13.10
CA GLY A 284 -24.82 -4.79 13.86
C GLY A 284 -24.17 -3.52 13.29
N SER A 285 -23.57 -2.71 14.17
CA SER A 285 -22.94 -1.45 13.77
C SER A 285 -21.47 -1.39 14.20
N HIS A 286 -20.67 -0.71 13.38
CA HIS A 286 -19.28 -0.39 13.67
C HIS A 286 -19.06 1.12 13.59
N ARG A 287 -18.55 1.72 14.65
CA ARG A 287 -18.27 3.17 14.73
C ARG A 287 -19.48 4.06 14.37
N GLY A 288 -20.67 3.63 14.77
CA GLY A 288 -21.94 4.37 14.58
C GLY A 288 -22.58 4.23 13.20
N LEU A 289 -22.05 3.40 12.32
CA LEU A 289 -22.64 3.06 11.02
C LEU A 289 -22.96 1.56 10.96
N PRO A 290 -24.01 1.14 10.23
CA PRO A 290 -24.23 -0.28 9.92
C PRO A 290 -22.99 -0.88 9.27
N VAL A 291 -22.71 -2.17 9.55
CA VAL A 291 -21.63 -2.89 8.87
C VAL A 291 -22.07 -3.17 7.43
N THR A 292 -21.61 -2.33 6.51
CA THR A 292 -21.94 -2.38 5.08
C THR A 292 -20.78 -1.88 4.23
N ALA A 293 -20.84 -2.12 2.93
CA ALA A 293 -19.92 -1.52 1.98
C ALA A 293 -20.32 -0.06 1.72
N ILE A 294 -19.46 0.88 2.07
CA ILE A 294 -19.66 2.31 1.80
C ILE A 294 -18.79 2.69 0.62
N ILE A 295 -19.41 3.24 -0.42
CA ILE A 295 -18.77 3.67 -1.66
C ILE A 295 -19.05 5.15 -1.85
N THR A 296 -18.02 5.91 -2.19
CA THR A 296 -18.14 7.35 -2.46
C THR A 296 -18.06 7.59 -3.96
N LEU A 297 -19.08 8.27 -4.52
CA LEU A 297 -19.16 8.66 -5.93
C LEU A 297 -19.44 10.16 -6.02
N SER A 298 -18.86 10.83 -7.00
CA SER A 298 -19.25 12.18 -7.40
C SER A 298 -20.39 12.14 -8.43
N VAL A 299 -21.19 13.20 -8.51
CA VAL A 299 -22.24 13.34 -9.54
C VAL A 299 -21.65 13.21 -10.94
N ARG A 300 -20.50 13.83 -11.17
CA ARG A 300 -19.79 13.76 -12.45
C ARG A 300 -19.43 12.31 -12.84
N GLN A 301 -18.94 11.51 -11.92
CA GLN A 301 -18.64 10.11 -12.19
C GLN A 301 -19.89 9.30 -12.54
N ILE A 302 -21.04 9.63 -11.92
CA ILE A 302 -22.32 8.99 -12.24
C ILE A 302 -22.77 9.37 -13.66
N GLU A 303 -22.64 10.66 -14.02
CA GLU A 303 -23.05 11.16 -15.35
C GLU A 303 -22.15 10.65 -16.48
N GLU A 304 -20.84 10.56 -16.24
CA GLU A 304 -19.87 10.08 -17.24
C GLU A 304 -19.78 8.56 -17.31
N GLU A 305 -20.33 7.83 -16.35
CA GLU A 305 -20.24 6.37 -16.19
C GLU A 305 -18.81 5.82 -16.36
N ASN A 306 -17.80 6.63 -16.06
CA ASN A 306 -16.41 6.33 -16.31
C ASN A 306 -15.53 6.65 -15.10
N GLY A 307 -14.43 5.92 -14.98
CA GLY A 307 -13.43 6.11 -13.94
C GLY A 307 -13.47 5.07 -12.82
N ILE A 308 -12.81 5.41 -11.73
CA ILE A 308 -12.68 4.57 -10.53
C ILE A 308 -13.23 5.32 -9.32
N VAL A 309 -13.75 4.57 -8.37
CA VAL A 309 -14.28 5.06 -7.10
C VAL A 309 -13.62 4.35 -5.93
N THR A 310 -13.64 4.98 -4.77
CA THR A 310 -13.03 4.41 -3.56
C THR A 310 -14.09 3.94 -2.57
N THR A 311 -13.77 2.87 -1.86
CA THR A 311 -14.56 2.41 -0.72
C THR A 311 -14.05 3.01 0.59
N ALA A 312 -14.89 3.10 1.60
CA ALA A 312 -14.48 3.53 2.94
C ALA A 312 -13.42 2.61 3.58
N SER A 313 -13.26 1.39 3.08
CA SER A 313 -12.21 0.44 3.48
C SER A 313 -10.90 0.61 2.70
N GLY A 314 -10.81 1.59 1.79
CA GLY A 314 -9.60 1.90 1.02
C GLY A 314 -9.42 1.09 -0.27
N GLY A 315 -10.41 0.28 -0.65
CA GLY A 315 -10.42 -0.42 -1.93
C GLY A 315 -10.85 0.49 -3.08
N ILE A 316 -10.45 0.15 -4.29
CA ILE A 316 -10.77 0.84 -5.53
C ILE A 316 -11.71 -0.06 -6.35
N LEU A 317 -12.74 0.54 -6.95
CA LEU A 317 -13.70 -0.14 -7.82
C LEU A 317 -13.85 0.60 -9.15
N PRO A 318 -14.06 -0.12 -10.28
CA PRO A 318 -14.62 0.48 -11.48
C PRO A 318 -16.00 1.09 -11.19
N ILE A 319 -16.35 2.17 -11.84
CA ILE A 319 -17.65 2.81 -11.64
C ILE A 319 -18.83 1.88 -12.00
N SER A 320 -18.67 1.06 -13.02
CA SER A 320 -19.67 0.05 -13.41
C SER A 320 -20.01 -0.93 -12.27
N ASP A 321 -19.00 -1.35 -11.51
CA ASP A 321 -19.20 -2.20 -10.33
C ASP A 321 -19.90 -1.47 -9.20
N ALA A 322 -19.51 -0.21 -8.99
CA ALA A 322 -20.13 0.64 -7.98
C ALA A 322 -21.60 0.92 -8.28
N LEU A 323 -21.95 1.23 -9.54
CA LEU A 323 -23.34 1.45 -9.97
C LEU A 323 -24.18 0.18 -9.81
N ARG A 324 -23.65 -0.98 -10.20
CA ARG A 324 -24.33 -2.27 -9.98
C ARG A 324 -24.54 -2.59 -8.50
N MET A 325 -23.62 -2.16 -7.63
CA MET A 325 -23.81 -2.29 -6.17
C MET A 325 -24.84 -1.29 -5.65
N ALA A 326 -24.92 -0.11 -6.25
CA ALA A 326 -25.84 0.95 -5.85
C ALA A 326 -27.32 0.64 -6.15
N GLU A 327 -27.64 -0.17 -7.16
CA GLU A 327 -29.01 -0.58 -7.50
C GLU A 327 -29.81 -1.16 -6.32
N LYS A 328 -29.11 -1.76 -5.35
CA LYS A 328 -29.70 -2.41 -4.16
C LYS A 328 -29.28 -1.72 -2.86
N SER A 329 -28.89 -0.43 -2.91
CA SER A 329 -28.34 0.31 -1.78
C SER A 329 -29.28 1.44 -1.31
N HIS A 330 -28.93 2.07 -0.18
CA HIS A 330 -29.57 3.29 0.30
C HIS A 330 -28.61 4.46 0.00
N PRO A 331 -28.84 5.22 -1.09
CA PRO A 331 -27.96 6.34 -1.43
C PRO A 331 -28.11 7.48 -0.43
N VAL A 332 -26.99 8.09 -0.05
CA VAL A 332 -26.94 9.30 0.77
C VAL A 332 -26.31 10.41 -0.05
N LEU A 333 -27.05 11.50 -0.23
CA LEU A 333 -26.54 12.69 -0.93
C LEU A 333 -25.79 13.58 0.08
N ALA A 334 -24.48 13.77 -0.16
CA ALA A 334 -23.67 14.77 0.54
C ALA A 334 -23.36 15.93 -0.43
N LEU A 335 -23.79 17.13 -0.08
CA LEU A 335 -23.51 18.32 -0.88
C LEU A 335 -22.23 19.00 -0.41
N PHE A 336 -21.39 19.41 -1.34
CA PHE A 336 -20.12 20.07 -1.12
C PHE A 336 -20.09 21.44 -1.82
N ASP A 337 -19.26 22.35 -1.33
CA ASP A 337 -18.97 23.58 -2.04
C ASP A 337 -18.04 23.31 -3.23
N HIS A 338 -17.71 24.35 -4.03
CA HIS A 338 -16.84 24.25 -5.20
C HIS A 338 -15.41 23.75 -4.90
N ARG A 339 -15.03 23.67 -3.62
CA ARG A 339 -13.75 23.11 -3.14
C ARG A 339 -13.91 21.70 -2.55
N GLY A 340 -15.07 21.08 -2.68
CA GLY A 340 -15.35 19.74 -2.14
C GLY A 340 -15.57 19.69 -0.62
N ARG A 341 -15.88 20.84 0.03
CA ARG A 341 -16.17 20.87 1.47
C ARG A 341 -17.64 20.55 1.74
N PRO A 342 -17.97 19.74 2.76
CA PRO A 342 -19.36 19.48 3.12
C PRO A 342 -20.05 20.74 3.60
N LEU A 343 -21.29 20.96 3.12
CA LEU A 343 -22.16 22.02 3.57
C LEU A 343 -23.04 21.46 4.70
N HIS A 344 -23.23 22.15 5.77
CA HIS A 344 -24.09 21.92 6.93
C HIS A 344 -24.84 20.60 7.05
N LEU A 345 -24.28 19.62 7.77
CA LEU A 345 -24.92 18.33 8.05
C LEU A 345 -25.20 18.08 9.54
N GLY A 346 -24.82 18.96 10.44
CA GLY A 346 -24.92 18.65 11.85
C GLY A 346 -25.28 19.81 12.80
N ARG A 347 -25.57 19.43 14.03
CA ARG A 347 -25.78 20.33 15.16
C ARG A 347 -24.62 20.14 16.15
N ALA A 348 -24.36 21.17 16.95
CA ALA A 348 -23.44 21.14 18.07
C ALA A 348 -23.85 20.09 19.11
N LYS A 349 -23.36 18.90 19.02
CA LYS A 349 -23.44 17.80 20.00
C LYS A 349 -22.02 17.26 20.20
N ARG A 350 -21.71 16.68 21.37
CA ARG A 350 -20.37 16.15 21.64
C ARG A 350 -19.99 15.00 20.70
N LEU A 351 -20.95 14.15 20.35
CA LEU A 351 -20.68 13.03 19.43
C LEU A 351 -21.21 13.40 18.03
N ALA A 352 -20.41 13.13 17.02
CA ALA A 352 -20.81 13.25 15.62
C ALA A 352 -21.96 12.31 15.30
N THR A 353 -22.87 12.75 14.42
CA THR A 353 -23.96 11.92 13.90
C THR A 353 -23.45 10.95 12.82
N ALA A 354 -24.26 9.94 12.49
CA ALA A 354 -24.00 9.04 11.36
C ALA A 354 -23.83 9.81 10.04
N ASP A 355 -24.68 10.84 9.81
CA ASP A 355 -24.64 11.65 8.59
C ASP A 355 -23.35 12.50 8.50
N GLN A 356 -22.94 13.13 9.61
CA GLN A 356 -21.66 13.83 9.67
C GLN A 356 -20.50 12.88 9.39
N ARG A 357 -20.56 11.65 9.91
CA ARG A 357 -19.52 10.64 9.63
C ARG A 357 -19.49 10.23 8.17
N LEU A 358 -20.65 10.04 7.52
CA LEU A 358 -20.73 9.73 6.10
C LEU A 358 -20.15 10.87 5.25
N ALA A 359 -20.48 12.12 5.59
CA ALA A 359 -19.92 13.29 4.92
C ALA A 359 -18.39 13.36 5.05
N LEU A 360 -17.84 13.09 6.24
CA LEU A 360 -16.39 13.05 6.47
C LEU A 360 -15.71 11.88 5.72
N ILE A 361 -16.39 10.73 5.63
CA ILE A 361 -15.90 9.62 4.80
C ILE A 361 -15.79 10.06 3.35
N ALA A 362 -16.79 10.73 2.82
CA ALA A 362 -16.81 11.23 1.46
C ALA A 362 -15.76 12.33 1.20
N SER A 363 -15.53 13.22 2.17
CA SER A 363 -14.61 14.36 2.01
C SER A 363 -13.16 14.03 2.30
N SER A 364 -12.87 13.18 3.31
CA SER A 364 -11.50 12.93 3.80
C SER A 364 -10.95 11.57 3.38
N GLY A 365 -11.82 10.61 3.04
CA GLY A 365 -11.45 9.27 2.54
C GLY A 365 -10.72 8.37 3.55
N GLY A 366 -10.12 8.94 4.61
CA GLY A 366 -9.34 8.22 5.61
C GLY A 366 -8.73 9.13 6.68
N CYS A 367 -7.74 8.60 7.40
CA CYS A 367 -7.05 9.36 8.45
C CYS A 367 -6.31 10.57 7.88
N THR A 368 -6.56 11.76 8.45
CA THR A 368 -6.02 13.03 7.95
C THR A 368 -4.59 13.33 8.38
N ARG A 369 -3.97 12.51 9.25
CA ARG A 369 -2.55 12.70 9.62
C ARG A 369 -1.64 12.41 8.43
N PRO A 370 -0.71 13.32 8.08
CA PRO A 370 0.27 13.12 7.01
C PRO A 370 1.01 11.79 7.12
N GLY A 371 1.04 11.03 6.02
CA GLY A 371 1.70 9.73 5.95
C GLY A 371 0.90 8.55 6.51
N CYS A 372 -0.26 8.76 7.13
CA CYS A 372 -1.14 7.68 7.59
C CYS A 372 -1.97 7.15 6.42
N ASP A 373 -2.06 5.83 6.29
CA ASP A 373 -2.81 5.11 5.25
C ASP A 373 -4.09 4.44 5.79
N ALA A 374 -4.45 4.72 7.04
CA ALA A 374 -5.65 4.13 7.65
C ALA A 374 -6.91 4.62 6.91
N PRO A 375 -7.70 3.70 6.29
CA PRO A 375 -8.92 4.04 5.58
C PRO A 375 -10.00 4.53 6.54
N ALA A 376 -11.05 5.16 6.01
CA ALA A 376 -12.12 5.75 6.82
C ALA A 376 -12.83 4.75 7.75
N SER A 377 -12.93 3.46 7.34
CA SER A 377 -13.48 2.40 8.19
C SER A 377 -12.70 2.16 9.48
N MET A 378 -11.41 2.52 9.51
CA MET A 378 -10.52 2.37 10.66
C MET A 378 -10.32 3.68 11.44
N THR A 379 -11.13 4.71 11.16
CA THR A 379 -11.03 6.02 11.81
C THR A 379 -12.19 6.30 12.76
N ALA A 380 -11.98 7.19 13.71
CA ALA A 380 -13.01 7.84 14.48
C ALA A 380 -13.17 9.31 14.03
N VAL A 381 -14.31 9.92 14.31
CA VAL A 381 -14.47 11.37 14.16
C VAL A 381 -13.80 12.06 15.33
N HIS A 382 -12.95 13.02 15.06
CA HIS A 382 -12.33 13.86 16.08
C HIS A 382 -12.65 15.35 15.85
N HIS A 383 -12.55 16.14 16.92
CA HIS A 383 -12.68 17.60 16.84
C HIS A 383 -11.31 18.19 16.47
N VAL A 384 -11.23 18.94 15.38
CA VAL A 384 -10.01 19.64 14.95
C VAL A 384 -9.56 20.65 16.01
N ARG A 385 -10.51 21.42 16.54
CA ARG A 385 -10.38 22.14 17.81
C ARG A 385 -11.08 21.32 18.88
N GLU A 386 -10.35 20.91 19.89
CA GLU A 386 -10.86 20.05 20.96
C GLU A 386 -12.15 20.57 21.60
N TRP A 387 -13.08 19.67 21.90
CA TRP A 387 -14.34 19.99 22.58
C TRP A 387 -14.13 20.69 23.92
N ARG A 388 -13.15 20.24 24.72
CA ARG A 388 -12.79 20.84 26.01
C ARG A 388 -12.33 22.28 25.88
N ASP A 389 -11.79 22.67 24.72
CA ASP A 389 -11.24 23.99 24.41
C ASP A 389 -12.26 24.86 23.63
N GLY A 390 -13.54 24.50 23.71
CA GLY A 390 -14.63 25.24 23.10
C GLY A 390 -14.89 24.90 21.63
N GLY A 391 -14.31 23.83 21.10
CA GLY A 391 -14.63 23.32 19.76
C GLY A 391 -16.09 22.81 19.70
N ARG A 392 -16.76 23.08 18.59
CA ARG A 392 -18.15 22.62 18.34
C ARG A 392 -18.14 21.31 17.57
N THR A 393 -19.23 20.54 17.67
CA THR A 393 -19.45 19.35 16.83
C THR A 393 -20.13 19.74 15.52
N ASP A 394 -19.65 20.81 14.89
CA ASP A 394 -20.05 21.24 13.56
C ASP A 394 -19.14 20.60 12.53
N ILE A 395 -19.64 20.30 11.33
CA ILE A 395 -18.91 19.52 10.31
C ILE A 395 -17.55 20.12 9.92
N ASP A 396 -17.44 21.44 9.95
CA ASP A 396 -16.24 22.23 9.66
C ASP A 396 -15.16 22.16 10.75
N ASN A 397 -15.53 21.68 11.95
CA ASN A 397 -14.62 21.42 13.06
C ASN A 397 -14.38 19.91 13.32
N LEU A 398 -14.89 19.06 12.45
CA LEU A 398 -14.76 17.61 12.57
C LEU A 398 -13.91 17.04 11.44
N ASP A 399 -13.14 16.00 11.74
CA ASP A 399 -12.43 15.23 10.70
C ASP A 399 -12.15 13.79 11.16
N LEU A 400 -11.49 13.00 10.32
CA LEU A 400 -11.20 11.59 10.55
C LEU A 400 -9.77 11.38 11.05
N ALA A 401 -9.64 10.67 12.16
CA ALA A 401 -8.36 10.18 12.65
C ALA A 401 -8.49 8.72 13.10
N CYS A 402 -7.51 7.86 12.77
CA CYS A 402 -7.45 6.52 13.34
C CYS A 402 -7.12 6.60 14.84
N ASP A 403 -7.47 5.58 15.61
CA ASP A 403 -7.34 5.60 17.08
C ASP A 403 -5.92 5.96 17.54
N HIS A 404 -4.89 5.44 16.83
CA HIS A 404 -3.51 5.80 17.12
C HIS A 404 -3.22 7.28 16.85
N CYS A 405 -3.57 7.79 15.66
CA CYS A 405 -3.28 9.19 15.32
C CYS A 405 -4.09 10.17 16.20
N HIS A 406 -5.31 9.79 16.57
CA HIS A 406 -6.13 10.55 17.53
C HIS A 406 -5.45 10.66 18.90
N ALA A 407 -4.86 9.56 19.40
CA ALA A 407 -4.13 9.55 20.66
C ALA A 407 -2.85 10.42 20.66
N LEU A 408 -2.33 10.77 19.49
CA LEU A 408 -1.16 11.67 19.36
C LEU A 408 -1.52 13.16 19.46
N ILE A 409 -2.81 13.51 19.44
CA ILE A 409 -3.25 14.92 19.53
C ILE A 409 -3.29 15.31 21.01
N HIS A 410 -2.24 15.97 21.47
CA HIS A 410 -2.13 16.48 22.84
C HIS A 410 -1.03 17.55 22.95
N ASP A 411 -1.10 18.38 24.01
CA ASP A 411 -0.15 19.47 24.25
C ASP A 411 1.16 19.03 24.92
N GLY A 412 1.27 17.74 25.30
CA GLY A 412 2.45 17.21 25.98
C GLY A 412 3.63 16.97 25.03
N PRO A 413 4.79 16.57 25.57
CA PRO A 413 5.97 16.20 24.75
C PRO A 413 5.61 15.13 23.71
N GLY A 414 6.00 15.34 22.46
CA GLY A 414 5.70 14.42 21.37
C GLY A 414 4.30 14.56 20.78
N GLY A 415 3.45 15.46 21.29
CA GLY A 415 2.09 15.69 20.80
C GLY A 415 2.07 16.38 19.44
N TRP A 416 1.07 16.01 18.64
CA TRP A 416 0.72 16.63 17.38
C TRP A 416 -0.41 17.62 17.59
N GLN A 417 -0.41 18.68 16.80
CA GLN A 417 -1.49 19.68 16.82
C GLN A 417 -2.26 19.63 15.51
N THR A 418 -3.56 19.85 15.57
CA THR A 418 -4.45 19.93 14.41
C THR A 418 -5.07 21.32 14.31
N ARG A 419 -5.27 21.77 13.06
CA ARG A 419 -6.01 23.00 12.76
C ARG A 419 -6.68 22.91 11.40
N THR A 420 -7.76 23.63 11.21
CA THR A 420 -8.34 23.81 9.87
C THR A 420 -7.45 24.75 9.06
N SER A 421 -7.15 24.40 7.83
CA SER A 421 -6.40 25.25 6.90
C SER A 421 -7.22 26.49 6.55
N PRO A 422 -6.60 27.69 6.53
CA PRO A 422 -7.28 28.93 6.20
C PRO A 422 -7.88 28.93 4.78
N ASP A 423 -8.93 29.76 4.58
CA ASP A 423 -9.66 29.82 3.30
C ASP A 423 -8.86 30.44 2.14
N ASP A 424 -7.79 31.16 2.45
CA ASP A 424 -6.88 31.78 1.47
C ASP A 424 -5.77 30.84 0.98
N THR A 425 -5.82 29.57 1.34
CA THR A 425 -4.83 28.56 0.95
C THR A 425 -5.41 27.55 -0.03
N ASP A 426 -4.55 26.91 -0.83
CA ASP A 426 -4.92 25.82 -1.75
C ASP A 426 -5.58 24.63 -1.01
N ASN A 427 -5.39 24.54 0.30
CA ASN A 427 -5.91 23.48 1.15
C ASN A 427 -7.04 23.96 2.08
N ALA A 428 -7.75 25.00 1.70
CA ALA A 428 -8.81 25.62 2.50
C ALA A 428 -9.79 24.59 3.07
N GLY A 429 -10.10 24.71 4.36
CA GLY A 429 -11.05 23.86 5.07
C GLY A 429 -10.55 22.42 5.37
N ARG A 430 -9.35 22.01 4.94
CA ARG A 430 -8.77 20.71 5.28
C ARG A 430 -8.03 20.76 6.61
N THR A 431 -7.98 19.62 7.28
CA THR A 431 -7.23 19.50 8.53
C THR A 431 -5.73 19.39 8.26
N ALA A 432 -5.01 20.42 8.72
CA ALA A 432 -3.56 20.43 8.73
C ALA A 432 -3.03 19.96 10.09
N TRP A 433 -2.01 19.12 10.04
CA TRP A 433 -1.32 18.57 11.19
C TRP A 433 0.07 19.18 11.32
N THR A 434 0.43 19.58 12.53
CA THR A 434 1.75 20.09 12.88
C THR A 434 2.48 19.05 13.72
N ALA A 435 3.61 18.58 13.21
CA ALA A 435 4.45 17.62 13.92
C ALA A 435 5.19 18.27 15.11
N PRO A 436 5.51 17.52 16.17
CA PRO A 436 6.38 17.99 17.22
C PRO A 436 7.81 18.25 16.69
N LYS A 437 8.57 19.14 17.38
CA LYS A 437 9.88 19.63 16.91
C LYS A 437 10.91 18.54 16.61
N HIS A 438 10.88 17.43 17.32
CA HIS A 438 11.83 16.33 17.11
C HIS A 438 11.54 15.54 15.81
N ILE A 439 10.33 15.65 15.24
CA ILE A 439 9.96 15.06 13.95
C ILE A 439 10.11 16.09 12.82
N ASP A 440 9.67 17.32 13.05
CA ASP A 440 9.80 18.43 12.12
C ASP A 440 10.26 19.69 12.87
N PRO A 441 11.56 20.02 12.88
CA PRO A 441 12.06 21.21 13.55
C PRO A 441 11.39 22.50 13.09
N GLY A 442 10.95 22.55 11.83
CA GLY A 442 10.27 23.69 11.25
C GLY A 442 8.79 23.78 11.60
N GLN A 443 8.22 22.75 12.21
CA GLN A 443 6.80 22.66 12.61
C GLN A 443 5.83 23.15 11.51
N LYS A 444 6.12 22.79 10.25
CA LYS A 444 5.28 23.18 9.12
C LYS A 444 3.99 22.38 9.11
N PRO A 445 2.81 23.03 9.08
CA PRO A 445 1.55 22.34 8.95
C PRO A 445 1.48 21.60 7.62
N ARG A 446 1.04 20.34 7.65
CA ARG A 446 0.92 19.48 6.48
C ARG A 446 -0.45 18.81 6.45
N ILE A 447 -0.98 18.56 5.26
CA ILE A 447 -2.19 17.76 5.04
C ILE A 447 -1.85 16.37 4.53
N ASN A 448 -2.75 15.42 4.73
CA ASN A 448 -2.64 14.09 4.14
C ASN A 448 -3.31 14.06 2.76
N ARG A 449 -2.52 13.90 1.71
CA ARG A 449 -3.02 13.76 0.33
C ARG A 449 -3.16 12.30 -0.11
N ARG A 450 -2.87 11.35 0.78
CA ARG A 450 -2.81 9.92 0.42
C ARG A 450 -4.16 9.34 0.01
N HIS A 451 -5.24 9.93 0.53
CA HIS A 451 -6.62 9.55 0.21
C HIS A 451 -7.24 10.39 -0.93
N HIS A 452 -6.46 11.28 -1.57
CA HIS A 452 -6.86 12.20 -2.64
C HIS A 452 -5.85 12.14 -3.78
N LEU A 453 -5.66 10.95 -4.35
CA LEU A 453 -4.68 10.73 -5.43
C LEU A 453 -5.04 11.44 -6.72
N ASP A 454 -6.32 11.60 -7.00
CA ASP A 454 -6.86 12.36 -8.13
C ASP A 454 -6.40 13.81 -8.11
N GLU A 455 -6.39 14.47 -6.96
CA GLU A 455 -5.87 15.83 -6.80
C GLU A 455 -4.35 15.90 -7.05
N LEU A 456 -3.60 14.89 -6.58
CA LEU A 456 -2.15 14.83 -6.82
C LEU A 456 -1.84 14.67 -8.32
N ILE A 457 -2.62 13.82 -9.01
CA ILE A 457 -2.47 13.59 -10.45
C ILE A 457 -2.84 14.86 -11.22
N ALA A 458 -3.98 15.50 -10.89
CA ALA A 458 -4.40 16.75 -11.53
C ALA A 458 -3.35 17.85 -11.36
N GLY A 459 -2.86 18.08 -10.15
CA GLY A 459 -1.80 19.05 -9.89
C GLY A 459 -0.49 18.75 -10.63
N ALA A 460 -0.08 17.48 -10.70
CA ALA A 460 1.11 17.08 -11.46
C ALA A 460 0.95 17.31 -12.96
N LEU A 461 -0.23 17.05 -13.51
CA LEU A 461 -0.55 17.31 -14.93
C LEU A 461 -0.55 18.81 -15.25
N GLU A 462 -1.11 19.65 -14.39
CA GLU A 462 -1.09 21.10 -14.53
C GLU A 462 0.34 21.65 -14.52
N HIS A 463 1.18 21.22 -13.58
CA HIS A 463 2.59 21.60 -13.55
C HIS A 463 3.36 21.14 -14.79
N ALA A 464 3.08 19.94 -15.30
CA ALA A 464 3.71 19.43 -16.51
C ALA A 464 3.28 20.25 -17.75
N ARG A 465 2.01 20.62 -17.84
CA ARG A 465 1.49 21.50 -18.91
C ARG A 465 2.13 22.88 -18.84
N ALA A 466 2.16 23.51 -17.66
CA ALA A 466 2.77 24.83 -17.45
C ALA A 466 4.26 24.84 -17.82
N ARG A 467 5.04 23.82 -17.46
CA ARG A 467 6.45 23.68 -17.88
C ARG A 467 6.57 23.57 -19.39
N ARG A 468 5.78 22.72 -20.03
CA ARG A 468 5.81 22.54 -21.47
C ARG A 468 5.46 23.83 -22.22
N GLU A 469 4.48 24.57 -21.72
CA GLU A 469 4.15 25.91 -22.30
C GLU A 469 5.27 26.93 -22.09
N ALA A 470 5.93 26.93 -20.95
CA ALA A 470 7.07 27.80 -20.66
C ALA A 470 8.26 27.48 -21.59
N GLU A 471 8.56 26.23 -21.82
CA GLU A 471 9.60 25.76 -22.75
C GLU A 471 9.27 26.14 -24.20
N LEU A 472 8.01 26.02 -24.63
CA LEU A 472 7.57 26.42 -25.93
C LEU A 472 7.68 27.96 -26.14
N ARG A 473 7.30 28.74 -25.12
CA ARG A 473 7.45 30.22 -25.17
C ARG A 473 8.92 30.64 -25.23
N GLU A 474 9.79 29.96 -24.49
CA GLU A 474 11.24 30.19 -24.53
C GLU A 474 11.83 29.83 -25.91
N HIS A 475 11.43 28.68 -26.47
CA HIS A 475 11.84 28.24 -27.79
C HIS A 475 11.40 29.24 -28.88
N HIS A 476 10.16 29.76 -28.80
CA HIS A 476 9.65 30.79 -29.71
C HIS A 476 10.43 32.12 -29.59
N ARG A 477 10.74 32.54 -28.33
CA ARG A 477 11.57 33.74 -28.11
C ARG A 477 12.97 33.60 -28.69
N ARG A 478 13.60 32.44 -28.55
CA ARG A 478 14.94 32.17 -29.13
C ARG A 478 14.90 32.21 -30.68
N ARG A 479 13.86 31.66 -31.30
CA ARG A 479 13.69 31.70 -32.77
C ARG A 479 13.41 33.10 -33.30
N SER A 480 12.57 33.88 -32.65
CA SER A 480 12.27 35.26 -33.04
C SER A 480 13.44 36.23 -32.76
N GLY A 481 14.24 35.99 -31.70
CA GLY A 481 15.47 36.73 -31.43
C GLY A 481 16.60 36.45 -32.45
N ALA A 482 16.65 35.24 -33.00
CA ALA A 482 17.63 34.88 -34.03
C ALA A 482 17.28 35.44 -35.42
N CYS A 483 15.99 35.75 -35.71
CA CYS A 483 15.58 36.35 -36.97
C CYS A 483 15.82 37.87 -37.03
N GLY A 484 16.06 38.52 -35.86
CA GLY A 484 16.37 39.96 -35.79
C GLY A 484 17.85 40.35 -35.99
N ALA A 485 18.76 39.37 -36.04
CA ALA A 485 20.21 39.61 -36.07
C ALA A 485 20.85 39.50 -37.49
N THR A 486 20.08 39.20 -38.55
CA THR A 486 20.62 39.06 -39.91
C THR A 486 19.94 39.98 -40.93
N GLY A 487 19.68 41.22 -40.55
CA GLY A 487 19.05 42.23 -41.43
C GLY A 487 19.89 43.48 -41.58
N GLY A 488 21.18 43.37 -41.85
CA GLY A 488 22.05 44.50 -42.18
C GLY A 488 22.84 44.25 -43.44
N TRP A 489 22.19 44.23 -44.60
CA TRP A 489 22.90 44.37 -45.90
C TRP A 489 22.53 45.63 -46.54
N HIS A 490 23.57 46.45 -46.81
CA HIS A 490 23.57 47.71 -47.57
C HIS A 490 22.78 47.65 -48.86
N ARG A 491 21.85 48.62 -49.07
CA ARG A 491 21.35 49.02 -50.41
C ARG A 491 22.36 49.95 -51.00
N GLN A 492 23.10 49.49 -51.98
CA GLN A 492 23.65 50.38 -53.05
C GLN A 492 22.68 50.41 -54.20
N ALA A 493 22.29 51.65 -54.53
CA ALA A 493 21.48 51.99 -55.67
C ALA A 493 22.26 51.74 -56.97
N ARG A 494 21.61 51.18 -57.96
CA ARG A 494 21.89 51.44 -59.39
C ARG A 494 20.57 51.52 -60.15
N ASP A 495 20.37 52.67 -60.71
CA ASP A 495 19.37 52.96 -61.73
C ASP A 495 19.67 52.17 -63.03
N SER A 496 18.64 51.69 -63.71
CA SER A 496 18.40 51.89 -65.14
C SER A 496 17.31 50.96 -65.69
N ASP A 497 16.33 51.63 -66.24
CA ASP A 497 15.58 51.37 -67.46
C ASP A 497 14.92 50.03 -67.79
N GLY A 498 13.62 50.15 -68.04
CA GLY A 498 13.00 49.81 -69.34
C GLY A 498 12.29 48.46 -69.44
N GLY A 499 11.02 48.56 -69.78
CA GLY A 499 10.45 47.59 -70.71
C GLY A 499 9.21 46.83 -70.22
N ASP A 500 8.14 47.31 -70.81
CA ASP A 500 6.80 46.71 -70.92
C ASP A 500 6.77 45.19 -71.19
N ASN A 501 5.81 44.47 -70.69
CA ASN A 501 4.69 43.93 -71.48
C ASN A 501 3.85 42.88 -70.68
N ASP A 502 2.61 43.13 -70.81
CA ASP A 502 1.41 42.26 -70.81
C ASP A 502 1.55 40.75 -70.77
N SER A 503 0.70 40.12 -70.03
CA SER A 503 -0.51 39.37 -70.42
C SER A 503 -0.87 38.20 -69.50
N ASP A 504 -2.11 38.23 -69.09
CA ASP A 504 -3.13 37.18 -69.01
C ASP A 504 -2.76 35.72 -68.62
N GLY A 505 -3.62 35.21 -67.78
CA GLY A 505 -3.90 33.76 -67.74
C GLY A 505 -4.37 33.18 -66.40
N ASP A 506 -5.55 33.51 -66.07
CA ASP A 506 -6.72 32.77 -65.57
C ASP A 506 -6.60 31.21 -65.48
N ARG A 507 -7.33 30.70 -64.50
CA ARG A 507 -7.84 29.29 -64.16
C ARG A 507 -7.08 28.60 -63.07
N GLY A 508 -7.70 28.33 -61.96
CA GLY A 508 -8.99 27.67 -61.72
C GLY A 508 -8.74 26.18 -61.41
N GLY A 509 -9.15 25.70 -60.28
CA GLY A 509 -9.20 24.27 -60.08
C GLY A 509 -9.23 23.82 -58.63
N ASP A 510 -10.41 23.58 -58.12
CA ASP A 510 -10.84 22.94 -56.88
C ASP A 510 -10.21 21.57 -56.59
N VAL A 511 -10.02 21.33 -55.33
CA VAL A 511 -10.45 20.21 -54.46
C VAL A 511 -10.36 18.74 -55.02
N PRO A 512 -10.10 17.68 -54.20
CA PRO A 512 -10.76 17.44 -52.91
C PRO A 512 -9.86 17.40 -51.69
#